data_7a13722ecdb53898068cb9d075f87b51
#
_entry.id   7a13722ecdb53898068cb9d075f87b51
#
_cell.length_a   1.000
_cell.length_b   1.000
_cell.length_c   1.000
_cell.angle_alpha   90.00
_cell.angle_beta   90.00
_cell.angle_gamma   90.00
#
_symmetry.space_group_name_H-M   'P 1'
#
loop_
_entity.id
_entity.type
_entity.pdbx_description
1 polymer ?
#
loop_
_entity_poly.entity_id
_entity_poly.type
_entity_poly.pdbx_seq_one_letter_code
_entity_poly.pdbx_strand_id
1 'polypeptide(L)'
;MAKIAALLLAAGLSTRMGTTSKALLPWGNTTLIDYNVKSLRNAGVKFIVVVTGFQHEKLKTRIPSMANVEIVYNPLYHTGKVSSVKAGLSLIDPDSIDDILVCSVDQPRNHATIRSILDQHRHMQSLVTIPTFRGKGGHPTVFSSKLLEEMNAITDATFGLKSLIHNHPVQLFEVGTKEILIDLNTRSDYEKACRNNSD
;
A
#
# COMPACT_ATOMS: atom_id res chain seq x y z
N MET A 1 -7.96 10.35 18.09
CA MET A 1 -7.36 9.21 17.33
C MET A 1 -6.66 9.80 16.12
N ALA A 2 -5.40 9.42 15.88
CA ALA A 2 -4.68 9.86 14.69
C ALA A 2 -5.44 9.49 13.41
N LYS A 3 -5.45 10.42 12.45
CA LYS A 3 -6.12 10.25 11.17
C LYS A 3 -5.11 9.70 10.16
N ILE A 4 -5.29 8.46 9.73
CA ILE A 4 -4.40 7.80 8.77
C ILE A 4 -5.05 7.76 7.41
N ALA A 5 -4.30 8.16 6.38
CA ALA A 5 -4.60 7.86 5.00
C ALA A 5 -3.78 6.66 4.51
N ALA A 6 -4.33 5.88 3.59
CA ALA A 6 -3.59 4.84 2.87
C ALA A 6 -3.58 5.11 1.38
N LEU A 7 -2.41 4.97 0.75
CA LEU A 7 -2.25 4.85 -0.69
C LEU A 7 -2.16 3.37 -1.05
N LEU A 8 -3.21 2.84 -1.67
CA LEU A 8 -3.22 1.48 -2.21
C LEU A 8 -2.91 1.53 -3.71
N LEU A 9 -1.68 1.20 -4.08
CA LEU A 9 -1.20 1.26 -5.45
C LEU A 9 -1.65 0.02 -6.24
N ALA A 10 -2.56 0.20 -7.18
CA ALA A 10 -3.13 -0.84 -8.04
C ALA A 10 -3.00 -0.53 -9.55
N ALA A 11 -2.11 0.40 -9.91
CA ALA A 11 -1.98 0.90 -11.28
C ALA A 11 -1.10 0.05 -12.21
N GLY A 12 -0.35 -0.93 -11.67
CA GLY A 12 0.69 -1.68 -12.37
C GLY A 12 0.17 -2.52 -13.55
N LEU A 13 1.02 -2.67 -14.58
CA LEU A 13 0.71 -3.40 -15.83
C LEU A 13 0.48 -4.92 -15.66
N SER A 14 0.92 -5.52 -14.54
CA SER A 14 0.77 -6.97 -14.28
C SER A 14 1.37 -7.89 -15.35
N THR A 15 2.33 -7.42 -16.15
CA THR A 15 2.86 -8.11 -17.35
C THR A 15 3.33 -9.54 -17.12
N ARG A 16 3.85 -9.84 -15.92
CA ARG A 16 4.32 -11.17 -15.53
C ARG A 16 3.22 -12.13 -15.05
N MET A 17 1.96 -11.66 -15.02
CA MET A 17 0.79 -12.41 -14.55
C MET A 17 -0.22 -12.70 -15.68
N GLY A 18 0.11 -12.36 -16.94
CA GLY A 18 -0.75 -12.51 -18.10
C GLY A 18 -1.57 -11.24 -18.39
N THR A 19 -2.78 -11.41 -18.93
CA THR A 19 -3.65 -10.31 -19.41
C THR A 19 -4.56 -9.71 -18.33
N THR A 20 -4.63 -10.32 -17.17
CA THR A 20 -5.52 -9.87 -16.08
C THR A 20 -4.73 -9.05 -15.04
N SER A 21 -5.30 -7.94 -14.59
CA SER A 21 -4.73 -7.16 -13.50
C SER A 21 -4.58 -8.03 -12.25
N LYS A 22 -3.41 -7.97 -11.58
CA LYS A 22 -3.17 -8.62 -10.29
C LYS A 22 -4.25 -8.30 -9.27
N ALA A 23 -4.75 -7.07 -9.27
CA ALA A 23 -5.77 -6.61 -8.36
C ALA A 23 -7.07 -7.43 -8.40
N LEU A 24 -7.38 -8.04 -9.55
CA LEU A 24 -8.57 -8.87 -9.76
C LEU A 24 -8.36 -10.35 -9.46
N LEU A 25 -7.16 -10.77 -9.13
CA LEU A 25 -6.91 -12.18 -8.77
C LEU A 25 -7.70 -12.57 -7.52
N PRO A 26 -8.25 -13.80 -7.49
CA PRO A 26 -8.91 -14.34 -6.32
C PRO A 26 -7.99 -14.31 -5.08
N TRP A 27 -8.54 -13.99 -3.91
CA TRP A 27 -7.85 -14.06 -2.63
C TRP A 27 -8.84 -14.46 -1.53
N GLY A 28 -8.80 -15.71 -1.12
CA GLY A 28 -9.88 -16.31 -0.34
C GLY A 28 -11.20 -16.23 -1.11
N ASN A 29 -12.25 -15.73 -0.47
CA ASN A 29 -13.58 -15.59 -1.05
C ASN A 29 -13.82 -14.27 -1.78
N THR A 30 -12.77 -13.52 -2.10
CA THR A 30 -12.86 -12.19 -2.71
C THR A 30 -11.73 -11.95 -3.73
N THR A 31 -11.44 -10.71 -4.09
CA THR A 31 -10.30 -10.32 -4.92
C THR A 31 -9.21 -9.66 -4.08
N LEU A 32 -7.97 -9.60 -4.59
CA LEU A 32 -6.86 -8.92 -3.91
C LEU A 32 -7.21 -7.46 -3.59
N ILE A 33 -7.87 -6.73 -4.51
CA ILE A 33 -8.21 -5.33 -4.28
C ILE A 33 -9.24 -5.18 -3.16
N ASP A 34 -10.30 -6.00 -3.15
CA ASP A 34 -11.34 -5.96 -2.14
C ASP A 34 -10.78 -6.37 -0.76
N TYR A 35 -9.94 -7.42 -0.73
CA TYR A 35 -9.26 -7.85 0.49
C TYR A 35 -8.40 -6.74 1.10
N ASN A 36 -7.55 -6.08 0.28
CA ASN A 36 -6.68 -5.00 0.76
C ASN A 36 -7.49 -3.82 1.30
N VAL A 37 -8.54 -3.37 0.58
CA VAL A 37 -9.41 -2.27 1.03
C VAL A 37 -10.07 -2.61 2.38
N LYS A 38 -10.62 -3.81 2.51
CA LYS A 38 -11.25 -4.28 3.77
C LYS A 38 -10.23 -4.39 4.91
N SER A 39 -9.03 -4.91 4.62
CA SER A 39 -7.96 -5.02 5.62
C SER A 39 -7.50 -3.66 6.14
N LEU A 40 -7.31 -2.67 5.25
CA LEU A 40 -6.97 -1.31 5.63
C LEU A 40 -8.04 -0.67 6.52
N ARG A 41 -9.33 -0.79 6.14
CA ARG A 41 -10.43 -0.29 6.97
C ARG A 41 -10.48 -0.93 8.33
N ASN A 42 -10.40 -2.25 8.40
CA ASN A 42 -10.46 -3.01 9.65
C ASN A 42 -9.24 -2.73 10.54
N ALA A 43 -8.12 -2.30 9.96
CA ALA A 43 -6.95 -1.80 10.69
C ALA A 43 -7.15 -0.41 11.30
N GLY A 44 -8.20 0.32 10.91
CA GLY A 44 -8.51 1.66 11.43
C GLY A 44 -8.05 2.80 10.54
N VAL A 45 -7.65 2.52 9.29
CA VAL A 45 -7.36 3.56 8.28
C VAL A 45 -8.63 4.34 7.99
N LYS A 46 -8.54 5.68 8.04
CA LYS A 46 -9.70 6.58 7.93
C LYS A 46 -10.01 6.99 6.50
N PHE A 47 -8.99 7.11 5.66
CA PHE A 47 -9.14 7.51 4.27
C PHE A 47 -8.27 6.61 3.39
N ILE A 48 -8.83 6.02 2.35
CA ILE A 48 -8.13 5.10 1.45
C ILE A 48 -8.20 5.67 0.05
N VAL A 49 -7.05 5.92 -0.56
CA VAL A 49 -6.93 6.28 -1.97
C VAL A 49 -6.44 5.08 -2.74
N VAL A 50 -7.29 4.53 -3.60
CA VAL A 50 -6.94 3.45 -4.52
C VAL A 50 -6.46 4.05 -5.84
N VAL A 51 -5.17 3.89 -6.13
CA VAL A 51 -4.58 4.40 -7.36
C VAL A 51 -4.66 3.32 -8.43
N THR A 52 -5.39 3.59 -9.49
CA THR A 52 -5.60 2.69 -10.62
C THR A 52 -4.88 3.19 -11.87
N GLY A 53 -4.64 2.29 -12.82
CA GLY A 53 -4.00 2.59 -14.11
C GLY A 53 -4.43 1.55 -15.13
N PHE A 54 -3.64 0.48 -15.30
CA PHE A 54 -4.01 -0.63 -16.19
C PHE A 54 -5.36 -1.23 -15.80
N GLN A 55 -6.25 -1.35 -16.77
CA GLN A 55 -7.64 -1.85 -16.61
C GLN A 55 -8.48 -1.05 -15.60
N HIS A 56 -8.28 0.27 -15.52
CA HIS A 56 -9.00 1.16 -14.61
C HIS A 56 -10.51 0.88 -14.55
N GLU A 57 -11.20 0.84 -15.69
CA GLU A 57 -12.66 0.65 -15.74
C GLU A 57 -13.10 -0.68 -15.11
N LYS A 58 -12.33 -1.76 -15.33
CA LYS A 58 -12.61 -3.05 -14.68
C LYS A 58 -12.36 -3.00 -13.18
N LEU A 59 -11.31 -2.32 -12.73
CA LEU A 59 -11.01 -2.18 -11.33
C LEU A 59 -12.04 -1.35 -10.59
N LYS A 60 -12.46 -0.23 -11.16
CA LYS A 60 -13.45 0.69 -10.61
C LYS A 60 -14.74 -0.03 -10.19
N THR A 61 -15.22 -0.98 -11.01
CA THR A 61 -16.45 -1.75 -10.72
C THR A 61 -16.25 -2.81 -9.64
N ARG A 62 -15.02 -3.13 -9.25
CA ARG A 62 -14.67 -4.17 -8.27
C ARG A 62 -14.19 -3.61 -6.93
N ILE A 63 -13.82 -2.32 -6.91
CA ILE A 63 -13.46 -1.66 -5.66
C ILE A 63 -14.74 -1.44 -4.85
N PRO A 64 -14.80 -1.86 -3.58
CA PRO A 64 -15.98 -1.68 -2.76
C PRO A 64 -16.35 -0.20 -2.66
N SER A 65 -17.61 0.12 -2.98
CA SER A 65 -18.16 1.45 -2.70
C SER A 65 -18.36 1.61 -1.20
N MET A 66 -17.46 2.34 -0.57
CA MET A 66 -17.44 2.55 0.87
C MET A 66 -17.14 4.01 1.17
N ALA A 67 -17.72 4.52 2.25
CA ALA A 67 -17.37 5.86 2.72
C ALA A 67 -15.85 5.97 2.98
N ASN A 68 -15.26 7.07 2.52
CA ASN A 68 -13.83 7.38 2.65
C ASN A 68 -12.89 6.44 1.84
N VAL A 69 -13.39 5.82 0.77
CA VAL A 69 -12.58 5.13 -0.24
C VAL A 69 -12.71 5.90 -1.55
N GLU A 70 -11.62 6.51 -1.96
CA GLU A 70 -11.54 7.29 -3.20
C GLU A 70 -10.72 6.53 -4.24
N ILE A 71 -11.10 6.69 -5.51
CA ILE A 71 -10.39 6.06 -6.64
C ILE A 71 -9.82 7.16 -7.52
N VAL A 72 -8.51 7.12 -7.74
CA VAL A 72 -7.84 8.00 -8.67
C VAL A 72 -7.27 7.21 -9.85
N TYR A 73 -7.50 7.70 -11.05
CA TYR A 73 -6.86 7.18 -12.26
C TYR A 73 -5.53 7.88 -12.50
N ASN A 74 -4.46 7.11 -12.62
CA ASN A 74 -3.16 7.61 -13.03
C ASN A 74 -2.93 7.33 -14.53
N PRO A 75 -3.04 8.30 -15.45
CA PRO A 75 -2.80 8.09 -16.87
C PRO A 75 -1.32 7.79 -17.17
N LEU A 76 -0.41 8.19 -16.27
CA LEU A 76 1.04 7.99 -16.40
C LEU A 76 1.52 6.70 -15.71
N TYR A 77 0.62 5.73 -15.44
CA TYR A 77 0.97 4.50 -14.72
C TYR A 77 2.11 3.68 -15.34
N HIS A 78 2.34 3.84 -16.64
CA HIS A 78 3.40 3.16 -17.40
C HIS A 78 4.80 3.77 -17.17
N THR A 79 4.89 4.98 -16.61
CA THR A 79 6.18 5.68 -16.40
C THR A 79 6.88 5.27 -15.11
N GLY A 80 6.19 4.59 -14.18
CA GLY A 80 6.81 4.12 -12.94
C GLY A 80 5.92 4.30 -11.70
N LYS A 81 6.41 3.81 -10.58
CA LYS A 81 5.68 3.83 -9.29
C LYS A 81 5.49 5.24 -8.74
N VAL A 82 6.43 6.14 -9.02
CA VAL A 82 6.40 7.53 -8.54
C VAL A 82 5.16 8.26 -9.05
N SER A 83 4.82 8.11 -10.32
CA SER A 83 3.61 8.73 -10.89
C SER A 83 2.33 8.29 -10.15
N SER A 84 2.26 7.02 -9.75
CA SER A 84 1.12 6.49 -8.98
C SER A 84 1.08 7.02 -7.55
N VAL A 85 2.24 7.17 -6.90
CA VAL A 85 2.30 7.79 -5.56
C VAL A 85 1.79 9.23 -5.63
N LYS A 86 2.29 10.04 -6.58
CA LYS A 86 1.85 11.43 -6.76
C LYS A 86 0.35 11.55 -7.07
N ALA A 87 -0.15 10.70 -7.97
CA ALA A 87 -1.59 10.66 -8.27
C ALA A 87 -2.43 10.37 -7.02
N GLY A 88 -1.97 9.48 -6.15
CA GLY A 88 -2.68 9.20 -4.90
C GLY A 88 -2.58 10.33 -3.89
N LEU A 89 -1.41 10.95 -3.75
CA LEU A 89 -1.20 12.08 -2.83
C LEU A 89 -2.04 13.31 -3.18
N SER A 90 -2.38 13.51 -4.47
CA SER A 90 -3.19 14.65 -4.90
C SER A 90 -4.61 14.68 -4.32
N LEU A 91 -5.10 13.56 -3.77
CA LEU A 91 -6.39 13.46 -3.09
C LEU A 91 -6.28 13.55 -1.57
N ILE A 92 -5.09 13.69 -1.03
CA ILE A 92 -4.85 13.75 0.42
C ILE A 92 -4.71 15.22 0.83
N ASP A 93 -5.63 15.66 1.66
CA ASP A 93 -5.54 16.94 2.34
C ASP A 93 -4.54 16.84 3.51
N PRO A 94 -3.41 17.60 3.47
CA PRO A 94 -2.37 17.54 4.48
C PRO A 94 -2.86 17.87 5.90
N ASP A 95 -3.85 18.75 6.02
CA ASP A 95 -4.38 19.19 7.31
C ASP A 95 -5.38 18.19 7.91
N SER A 96 -5.80 17.21 7.11
CA SER A 96 -6.79 16.21 7.51
C SER A 96 -6.20 14.91 8.04
N ILE A 97 -4.88 14.70 7.91
CA ILE A 97 -4.21 13.43 8.25
C ILE A 97 -2.94 13.64 9.07
N ASP A 98 -2.59 12.65 9.87
CA ASP A 98 -1.35 12.60 10.66
C ASP A 98 -0.30 11.69 10.02
N ASP A 99 -0.73 10.59 9.39
CA ASP A 99 0.16 9.56 8.84
C ASP A 99 -0.35 9.03 7.49
N ILE A 100 0.59 8.58 6.65
CA ILE A 100 0.33 7.99 5.33
C ILE A 100 0.91 6.59 5.27
N LEU A 101 0.06 5.61 5.08
CA LEU A 101 0.46 4.22 4.82
C LEU A 101 0.54 3.99 3.31
N VAL A 102 1.67 3.50 2.82
CA VAL A 102 1.85 3.17 1.40
C VAL A 102 1.98 1.66 1.22
N CYS A 103 1.08 1.08 0.43
CA CYS A 103 1.07 -0.34 0.11
C CYS A 103 0.74 -0.57 -1.37
N SER A 104 1.03 -1.76 -1.86
CA SER A 104 0.70 -2.19 -3.23
C SER A 104 -0.31 -3.34 -3.17
N VAL A 105 -1.17 -3.43 -4.19
CA VAL A 105 -2.24 -4.44 -4.25
C VAL A 105 -1.72 -5.88 -4.26
N ASP A 106 -0.50 -6.10 -4.76
CA ASP A 106 0.20 -7.39 -4.77
C ASP A 106 0.88 -7.75 -3.44
N GLN A 107 0.65 -6.95 -2.40
CA GLN A 107 1.19 -7.14 -1.05
C GLN A 107 0.05 -7.29 -0.03
N PRO A 108 -0.76 -8.38 -0.11
CA PRO A 108 -1.88 -8.57 0.81
C PRO A 108 -1.41 -8.73 2.26
N ARG A 109 -2.03 -7.99 3.18
CA ARG A 109 -1.75 -8.02 4.62
C ARG A 109 -3.07 -8.10 5.38
N ASN A 110 -3.10 -8.86 6.45
CA ASN A 110 -4.27 -8.87 7.31
C ASN A 110 -4.33 -7.57 8.15
N HIS A 111 -5.52 -7.25 8.62
CA HIS A 111 -5.78 -6.02 9.37
C HIS A 111 -5.04 -5.95 10.71
N ALA A 112 -4.79 -7.09 11.37
CA ALA A 112 -4.10 -7.11 12.65
C ALA A 112 -2.63 -6.72 12.48
N THR A 113 -1.95 -7.25 11.44
CA THR A 113 -0.58 -6.86 11.08
C THR A 113 -0.49 -5.37 10.74
N ILE A 114 -1.41 -4.86 9.90
CA ILE A 114 -1.43 -3.43 9.56
C ILE A 114 -1.62 -2.58 10.82
N ARG A 115 -2.58 -2.95 11.69
CA ARG A 115 -2.86 -2.23 12.93
C ARG A 115 -1.63 -2.17 13.84
N SER A 116 -0.93 -3.30 14.04
CA SER A 116 0.25 -3.33 14.90
C SER A 116 1.36 -2.40 14.40
N ILE A 117 1.55 -2.30 13.07
CA ILE A 117 2.53 -1.39 12.45
C ILE A 117 2.12 0.07 12.69
N LEU A 118 0.83 0.40 12.51
CA LEU A 118 0.31 1.74 12.74
C LEU A 118 0.41 2.17 14.20
N ASP A 119 0.09 1.27 15.13
CA ASP A 119 0.16 1.54 16.56
C ASP A 119 1.62 1.77 17.01
N GLN A 120 2.56 0.98 16.47
CA GLN A 120 3.99 1.18 16.73
C GLN A 120 4.50 2.51 16.15
N HIS A 121 4.12 2.86 14.91
CA HIS A 121 4.50 4.13 14.29
C HIS A 121 4.11 5.32 15.17
N ARG A 122 2.88 5.32 15.66
CA ARG A 122 2.35 6.37 16.54
C ARG A 122 3.03 6.38 17.91
N HIS A 123 3.20 5.20 18.52
CA HIS A 123 3.85 5.09 19.85
C HIS A 123 5.25 5.69 19.83
N MET A 124 6.00 5.44 18.76
CA MET A 124 7.36 5.96 18.57
C MET A 124 7.42 7.36 17.98
N GLN A 125 6.28 7.92 17.54
CA GLN A 125 6.21 9.22 16.83
C GLN A 125 7.21 9.31 15.68
N SER A 126 7.33 8.22 14.92
CA SER A 126 8.35 8.05 13.90
C SER A 126 8.05 8.87 12.65
N LEU A 127 9.09 9.34 11.93
CA LEU A 127 8.91 9.90 10.59
C LEU A 127 8.65 8.82 9.55
N VAL A 128 9.35 7.70 9.66
CA VAL A 128 9.18 6.53 8.79
C VAL A 128 9.21 5.26 9.62
N THR A 129 8.27 4.35 9.37
CA THR A 129 8.27 3.01 9.98
C THR A 129 8.23 1.93 8.90
N ILE A 130 9.16 0.98 9.01
CA ILE A 130 9.24 -0.20 8.13
C ILE A 130 9.11 -1.44 9.02
N PRO A 131 8.11 -2.31 8.76
CA PRO A 131 8.05 -3.59 9.46
C PRO A 131 9.19 -4.50 9.03
N THR A 132 9.73 -5.28 9.97
CA THR A 132 10.76 -6.29 9.69
C THR A 132 10.31 -7.67 10.17
N PHE A 133 10.82 -8.69 9.51
CA PHE A 133 10.68 -10.07 9.95
C PHE A 133 12.03 -10.78 9.79
N ARG A 134 12.62 -11.21 10.91
CA ARG A 134 13.97 -11.79 10.97
C ARG A 134 15.00 -10.91 10.28
N GLY A 135 14.95 -9.60 10.58
CA GLY A 135 15.87 -8.60 10.06
C GLY A 135 15.64 -8.18 8.59
N LYS A 136 14.63 -8.75 7.90
CA LYS A 136 14.27 -8.34 6.53
C LYS A 136 13.14 -7.34 6.55
N GLY A 137 13.36 -6.17 5.92
CA GLY A 137 12.34 -5.14 5.74
C GLY A 137 11.19 -5.61 4.82
N GLY A 138 9.97 -5.22 5.18
CA GLY A 138 8.74 -5.57 4.45
C GLY A 138 7.81 -4.37 4.25
N HIS A 139 6.56 -4.67 3.98
CA HIS A 139 5.49 -3.71 3.71
C HIS A 139 4.28 -3.97 4.62
N PRO A 140 3.41 -2.96 4.83
CA PRO A 140 3.45 -1.59 4.30
C PRO A 140 4.49 -0.71 4.98
N THR A 141 4.89 0.38 4.32
CA THR A 141 5.67 1.46 4.94
C THR A 141 4.73 2.57 5.40
N VAL A 142 4.98 3.11 6.59
CA VAL A 142 4.22 4.25 7.13
C VAL A 142 5.12 5.47 7.19
N PHE A 143 4.60 6.59 6.74
CA PHE A 143 5.25 7.91 6.74
C PHE A 143 4.42 8.88 7.56
N SER A 144 5.05 9.73 8.36
CA SER A 144 4.37 10.87 8.96
C SER A 144 3.95 11.87 7.88
N SER A 145 2.80 12.54 8.06
CA SER A 145 2.33 13.61 7.16
C SER A 145 3.32 14.77 7.06
N LYS A 146 4.22 14.93 8.04
CA LYS A 146 5.33 15.90 7.97
C LYS A 146 6.23 15.72 6.75
N LEU A 147 6.26 14.53 6.16
CA LEU A 147 7.01 14.23 4.94
C LEU A 147 6.20 14.42 3.65
N LEU A 148 4.95 14.88 3.72
CA LEU A 148 4.06 14.97 2.57
C LEU A 148 4.62 15.86 1.45
N GLU A 149 5.23 16.98 1.80
CA GLU A 149 5.86 17.87 0.82
C GLU A 149 7.00 17.16 0.09
N GLU A 150 7.89 16.49 0.83
CA GLU A 150 8.97 15.70 0.25
C GLU A 150 8.43 14.52 -0.57
N MET A 151 7.35 13.86 -0.11
CA MET A 151 6.69 12.80 -0.88
C MET A 151 6.13 13.30 -2.21
N ASN A 152 5.66 14.55 -2.28
CA ASN A 152 5.23 15.18 -3.53
C ASN A 152 6.41 15.57 -4.43
N ALA A 153 7.58 15.82 -3.86
CA ALA A 153 8.80 16.19 -4.60
C ALA A 153 9.58 15.00 -5.16
N ILE A 154 9.29 13.74 -4.76
CA ILE A 154 10.01 12.56 -5.25
C ILE A 154 9.98 12.45 -6.78
N THR A 155 11.04 11.89 -7.35
CA THR A 155 11.17 11.57 -8.78
C THR A 155 11.74 10.15 -8.95
N ASP A 156 11.61 9.56 -10.13
CA ASP A 156 12.27 8.27 -10.41
C ASP A 156 13.80 8.42 -10.38
N ALA A 157 14.35 9.59 -10.78
CA ALA A 157 15.78 9.89 -10.68
C ALA A 157 16.28 9.92 -9.22
N THR A 158 15.42 10.25 -8.26
CA THR A 158 15.74 10.25 -6.82
C THR A 158 15.33 8.95 -6.12
N PHE A 159 15.10 7.87 -6.86
CA PHE A 159 14.66 6.56 -6.32
C PHE A 159 13.29 6.58 -5.60
N GLY A 160 12.46 7.58 -5.88
CA GLY A 160 11.11 7.66 -5.33
C GLY A 160 11.07 7.68 -3.79
N LEU A 161 10.15 6.94 -3.18
CA LEU A 161 10.03 6.87 -1.71
C LEU A 161 11.27 6.32 -0.98
N LYS A 162 12.19 5.65 -1.68
CA LYS A 162 13.44 5.20 -1.08
C LYS A 162 14.34 6.36 -0.66
N SER A 163 14.25 7.51 -1.33
CA SER A 163 14.99 8.72 -0.92
C SER A 163 14.60 9.18 0.48
N LEU A 164 13.31 9.16 0.80
CA LEU A 164 12.85 9.53 2.13
C LEU A 164 13.36 8.54 3.19
N ILE A 165 13.32 7.24 2.88
CA ILE A 165 13.83 6.18 3.77
C ILE A 165 15.34 6.37 4.02
N HIS A 166 16.08 6.84 3.02
CA HIS A 166 17.52 7.09 3.13
C HIS A 166 17.84 8.37 3.91
N ASN A 167 17.03 9.40 3.75
CA ASN A 167 17.31 10.76 4.26
C ASN A 167 16.76 11.02 5.65
N HIS A 168 15.88 10.16 6.17
CA HIS A 168 15.23 10.35 7.46
C HIS A 168 15.48 9.19 8.43
N PRO A 169 15.36 9.43 9.75
CA PRO A 169 15.36 8.36 10.73
C PRO A 169 14.23 7.36 10.48
N VAL A 170 14.59 6.07 10.39
CA VAL A 170 13.66 4.97 10.16
C VAL A 170 13.52 4.14 11.41
N GLN A 171 12.28 3.96 11.86
CA GLN A 171 11.94 2.98 12.88
C GLN A 171 11.74 1.61 12.21
N LEU A 172 12.63 0.67 12.48
CA LEU A 172 12.44 -0.72 12.13
C LEU A 172 11.61 -1.41 13.23
N PHE A 173 10.51 -2.03 12.84
CA PHE A 173 9.59 -2.70 13.76
C PHE A 173 9.50 -4.19 13.44
N GLU A 174 10.06 -5.03 14.31
CA GLU A 174 10.00 -6.48 14.15
C GLU A 174 8.58 -6.98 14.43
N VAL A 175 7.96 -7.62 13.44
CA VAL A 175 6.63 -8.22 13.54
C VAL A 175 6.74 -9.75 13.62
N GLY A 176 5.78 -10.39 14.30
CA GLY A 176 5.77 -11.84 14.50
C GLY A 176 5.38 -12.68 13.27
N THR A 177 5.23 -12.05 12.07
CA THR A 177 4.72 -12.74 10.89
C THR A 177 5.52 -12.43 9.64
N LYS A 178 5.79 -13.48 8.84
CA LYS A 178 6.42 -13.35 7.51
C LYS A 178 5.50 -12.72 6.46
N GLU A 179 4.24 -12.50 6.78
CA GLU A 179 3.26 -11.91 5.89
C GLU A 179 3.75 -10.60 5.26
N ILE A 180 4.48 -9.77 6.02
CA ILE A 180 5.03 -8.49 5.55
C ILE A 180 6.00 -8.63 4.38
N LEU A 181 6.50 -9.83 4.11
CA LEU A 181 7.43 -10.13 3.01
C LEU A 181 6.72 -10.68 1.76
N ILE A 182 5.39 -10.91 1.80
CA ILE A 182 4.65 -11.40 0.64
C ILE A 182 4.67 -10.31 -0.44
N ASP A 183 5.06 -10.71 -1.66
CA ASP A 183 5.04 -9.88 -2.86
C ASP A 183 4.69 -10.76 -4.06
N LEU A 184 3.48 -10.60 -4.58
CA LEU A 184 2.90 -11.47 -5.61
C LEU A 184 3.35 -11.03 -7.01
N ASN A 185 4.66 -11.14 -7.28
CA ASN A 185 5.26 -10.67 -8.53
C ASN A 185 5.07 -11.62 -9.70
N THR A 186 4.99 -12.93 -9.44
CA THR A 186 4.82 -13.97 -10.46
C THR A 186 3.63 -14.86 -10.14
N ARG A 187 3.18 -15.64 -11.14
CA ARG A 187 2.14 -16.65 -10.95
C ARG A 187 2.51 -17.66 -9.86
N SER A 188 3.78 -18.09 -9.83
CA SER A 188 4.30 -19.00 -8.80
C SER A 188 4.21 -18.39 -7.39
N ASP A 189 4.54 -17.09 -7.23
CA ASP A 189 4.44 -16.40 -5.93
C ASP A 189 3.00 -16.38 -5.44
N TYR A 190 2.07 -16.05 -6.34
CA TYR A 190 0.63 -16.04 -6.04
C TYR A 190 0.13 -17.43 -5.62
N GLU A 191 0.43 -18.48 -6.37
CA GLU A 191 0.00 -19.85 -6.06
C GLU A 191 0.56 -20.37 -4.73
N LYS A 192 1.82 -20.05 -4.41
CA LYS A 192 2.42 -20.34 -3.10
C LYS A 192 1.71 -19.61 -1.97
N ALA A 193 1.42 -18.33 -2.17
CA ALA A 193 0.76 -17.53 -1.15
C ALA A 193 -0.70 -17.98 -0.91
N CYS A 194 -1.43 -18.36 -1.96
CA CYS A 194 -2.78 -18.91 -1.82
C CYS A 194 -2.81 -20.20 -0.98
N ARG A 195 -1.87 -21.13 -1.21
CA ARG A 195 -1.77 -22.37 -0.41
C ARG A 195 -1.57 -22.09 1.08
N ASN A 196 -0.75 -21.10 1.40
CA ASN A 196 -0.47 -20.73 2.79
C ASN A 196 -1.58 -19.90 3.45
N ASN A 197 -2.56 -19.41 2.70
CA ASN A 197 -3.69 -18.61 3.19
C ASN A 197 -4.99 -19.44 3.29
N SER A 198 -4.94 -20.71 2.98
CA SER A 198 -6.09 -21.65 3.03
C SER A 198 -6.17 -22.42 4.36
N ASP A 199 -5.18 -22.26 5.23
CA ASP A 199 -5.12 -22.78 6.59
C ASP A 199 -5.42 -21.65 7.61
#